data_d896007f1df9cce16a6567b579a5d111
#
_entry.id   d896007f1df9cce16a6567b579a5d111
#
_cell.length_a   1.000
_cell.length_b   1.000
_cell.length_c   1.000
_cell.angle_alpha   90.00
_cell.angle_beta   90.00
_cell.angle_gamma   90.00
#
_symmetry.space_group_name_H-M   'P 1'
#
loop_
_entity.id
_entity.type
_entity.pdbx_description
1 polymer ?
#
loop_
_entity_poly.entity_id
_entity_poly.type
_entity_poly.pdbx_seq_one_letter_code
_entity_poly.pdbx_strand_id
1 'polypeptide(L)'
;MVRDQSAIVKQIGLDPKEFSLRLAEDGKKCGQPLLTADDLVNRWTGPPDSGQASGIVEKLIATYTSVWENSELRLLEQSHDRACEVHAPGANTLHGRRQLTDFLTGYQASFPRGKFRIHHWILNEEEGKNTRIALRWSYSASHQGEGCFGKPKGAPVVVMAMTHAELQEGQVIREYHAIDEISIWMQIHQHALQ
;
A
#
# COMPACT_ATOMS: atom_id res chain seq x y z
N MET A 1 7.70 -14.18 2.93
CA MET A 1 8.58 -14.37 1.76
C MET A 1 9.23 -13.03 1.48
N VAL A 2 10.54 -12.89 1.76
CA VAL A 2 11.27 -11.65 1.44
C VAL A 2 11.36 -11.57 -0.08
N ARG A 3 10.77 -10.52 -0.68
CA ARG A 3 10.92 -10.28 -2.11
C ARG A 3 12.35 -9.84 -2.36
N ASP A 4 13.12 -10.66 -3.06
CA ASP A 4 14.46 -10.29 -3.47
C ASP A 4 14.39 -9.22 -4.56
N GLN A 5 14.75 -7.99 -4.20
CA GLN A 5 14.81 -6.85 -5.12
C GLN A 5 15.65 -7.18 -6.35
N SER A 6 16.76 -7.91 -6.18
CA SER A 6 17.64 -8.29 -7.28
C SER A 6 16.94 -9.22 -8.28
N ALA A 7 16.01 -10.05 -7.81
CA ALA A 7 15.23 -10.92 -8.67
C ALA A 7 14.22 -10.13 -9.53
N ILE A 8 13.55 -9.13 -8.94
CA ILE A 8 12.60 -8.27 -9.67
C ILE A 8 13.33 -7.46 -10.73
N VAL A 9 14.44 -6.83 -10.37
CA VAL A 9 15.23 -6.00 -11.31
C VAL A 9 15.79 -6.85 -12.46
N LYS A 10 16.26 -8.06 -12.18
CA LYS A 10 16.69 -9.02 -13.23
C LYS A 10 15.53 -9.44 -14.13
N GLN A 11 14.35 -9.63 -13.59
CA GLN A 11 13.16 -10.02 -14.36
C GLN A 11 12.76 -8.97 -15.41
N ILE A 12 13.02 -7.68 -15.14
CA ILE A 12 12.82 -6.57 -16.08
C ILE A 12 14.06 -6.29 -16.96
N GLY A 13 15.08 -7.14 -16.90
CA GLY A 13 16.27 -7.05 -17.75
C GLY A 13 17.29 -5.99 -17.33
N LEU A 14 17.27 -5.52 -16.08
CA LEU A 14 18.20 -4.54 -15.56
C LEU A 14 19.24 -5.19 -14.63
N ASP A 15 20.45 -4.61 -14.57
CA ASP A 15 21.44 -4.96 -13.54
C ASP A 15 21.03 -4.33 -12.20
N PRO A 16 20.84 -5.11 -11.12
CA PRO A 16 20.45 -4.57 -9.82
C PRO A 16 21.40 -3.51 -9.26
N LYS A 17 22.72 -3.62 -9.52
CA LYS A 17 23.71 -2.64 -9.07
C LYS A 17 23.59 -1.33 -9.86
N GLU A 18 23.47 -1.44 -11.18
CA GLU A 18 23.30 -0.28 -12.05
C GLU A 18 21.97 0.44 -11.77
N PHE A 19 20.89 -0.32 -11.53
CA PHE A 19 19.60 0.23 -11.15
C PHE A 19 19.68 1.02 -9.84
N SER A 20 20.30 0.48 -8.81
CA SER A 20 20.49 1.18 -7.53
C SER A 20 21.33 2.44 -7.65
N LEU A 21 22.40 2.42 -8.46
CA LEU A 21 23.24 3.59 -8.72
C LEU A 21 22.47 4.68 -9.47
N ARG A 22 21.68 4.32 -10.48
CA ARG A 22 20.86 5.28 -11.24
C ARG A 22 19.79 5.92 -10.35
N LEU A 23 19.10 5.16 -9.51
CA LEU A 23 18.16 5.71 -8.54
C LEU A 23 18.79 6.72 -7.61
N ALA A 24 20.01 6.42 -7.11
CA ALA A 24 20.74 7.32 -6.23
C ALA A 24 21.19 8.62 -6.96
N GLU A 25 21.60 8.51 -8.22
CA GLU A 25 21.97 9.67 -9.05
C GLU A 25 20.77 10.54 -9.41
N ASP A 26 19.66 9.95 -9.79
CA ASP A 26 18.44 10.67 -10.14
C ASP A 26 17.85 11.38 -8.92
N GLY A 27 17.89 10.76 -7.73
CA GLY A 27 17.50 11.41 -6.49
C GLY A 27 18.35 12.63 -6.16
N LYS A 28 19.66 12.60 -6.45
CA LYS A 28 20.56 13.75 -6.29
C LYS A 28 20.33 14.85 -7.34
N LYS A 29 20.03 14.47 -8.59
CA LYS A 29 19.77 15.41 -9.70
C LYS A 29 18.46 16.17 -9.55
N CYS A 30 17.46 15.60 -8.88
CA CYS A 30 16.19 16.27 -8.62
C CYS A 30 16.32 17.51 -7.72
N GLY A 31 17.46 17.72 -7.03
CA GLY A 31 17.73 18.93 -6.24
C GLY A 31 16.69 19.26 -5.17
N GLN A 32 15.72 18.39 -4.97
CA GLN A 32 14.72 18.55 -3.94
C GLN A 32 15.24 17.96 -2.63
N PRO A 33 15.15 18.70 -1.52
CA PRO A 33 15.45 18.13 -0.22
C PRO A 33 14.56 16.89 -0.04
N LEU A 34 15.12 15.82 0.51
CA LEU A 34 14.36 14.65 0.91
C LEU A 34 13.23 15.13 1.84
N LEU A 35 12.03 15.00 1.34
CA LEU A 35 10.84 15.38 2.10
C LEU A 35 10.70 14.38 3.25
N THR A 36 10.45 14.90 4.44
CA THR A 36 10.10 14.05 5.58
C THR A 36 8.75 13.37 5.31
N ALA A 37 8.46 12.29 6.02
CA ALA A 37 7.14 11.66 5.94
C ALA A 37 6.01 12.67 6.21
N ASP A 38 6.23 13.61 7.15
CA ASP A 38 5.27 14.67 7.48
C ASP A 38 5.13 15.70 6.33
N ASP A 39 6.22 16.06 5.67
CA ASP A 39 6.17 16.97 4.50
C ASP A 39 5.37 16.35 3.35
N LEU A 40 5.56 15.06 3.09
CA LEU A 40 4.82 14.35 2.05
C LEU A 40 3.34 14.19 2.42
N VAL A 41 3.04 13.86 3.68
CA VAL A 41 1.66 13.80 4.19
C VAL A 41 0.98 15.16 4.07
N ASN A 42 1.65 16.23 4.46
CA ASN A 42 1.07 17.58 4.42
C ASN A 42 0.82 18.10 2.99
N ARG A 43 1.62 17.69 2.01
CA ARG A 43 1.40 18.05 0.60
C ARG A 43 0.18 17.37 -0.02
N TRP A 44 -0.24 16.22 0.51
CA TRP A 44 -1.34 15.42 -0.02
C TRP A 44 -2.67 15.61 0.74
N THR A 45 -2.72 16.55 1.68
CA THR A 45 -3.88 16.82 2.53
C THR A 45 -4.92 17.75 1.90
N GLY A 46 -5.31 17.54 0.67
CA GLY A 46 -6.59 18.06 0.21
C GLY A 46 -7.74 17.38 0.98
N PRO A 47 -8.85 18.09 1.29
CA PRO A 47 -10.03 17.42 1.82
C PRO A 47 -10.45 16.32 0.85
N PRO A 48 -10.96 15.18 1.33
CA PRO A 48 -11.56 14.21 0.45
C PRO A 48 -12.69 14.90 -0.31
N ASP A 49 -12.58 14.96 -1.62
CA ASP A 49 -13.59 15.55 -2.53
C ASP A 49 -14.76 14.58 -2.69
N SER A 50 -15.24 14.08 -1.57
CA SER A 50 -16.17 12.97 -1.48
C SER A 50 -17.40 13.44 -0.74
N GLY A 51 -18.55 13.33 -1.38
CA GLY A 51 -19.86 13.53 -0.76
C GLY A 51 -20.03 12.69 0.52
N GLN A 52 -21.21 12.76 1.14
CA GLN A 52 -21.49 11.92 2.33
C GLN A 52 -21.25 10.45 2.01
N ALA A 53 -20.31 9.82 2.76
CA ALA A 53 -20.01 8.42 2.59
C ALA A 53 -21.26 7.56 2.91
N SER A 54 -21.58 6.58 2.08
CA SER A 54 -22.55 5.57 2.46
C SER A 54 -21.96 4.67 3.56
N GLY A 55 -22.81 4.08 4.39
CA GLY A 55 -22.34 3.23 5.50
C GLY A 55 -21.42 2.09 5.09
N ILE A 56 -21.49 1.62 3.82
CA ILE A 56 -20.61 0.59 3.28
C ILE A 56 -19.19 1.13 3.05
N VAL A 57 -19.06 2.36 2.55
CA VAL A 57 -17.76 3.03 2.35
C VAL A 57 -17.12 3.33 3.69
N GLU A 58 -17.87 3.87 4.65
CA GLU A 58 -17.38 4.15 6.00
C GLU A 58 -16.86 2.88 6.69
N LYS A 59 -17.60 1.78 6.59
CA LYS A 59 -17.18 0.49 7.15
C LYS A 59 -15.89 -0.02 6.52
N LEU A 60 -15.75 0.09 5.20
CA LEU A 60 -14.54 -0.34 4.50
C LEU A 60 -13.34 0.54 4.87
N ILE A 61 -13.50 1.85 4.91
CA ILE A 61 -12.46 2.79 5.34
C ILE A 61 -12.03 2.51 6.78
N ALA A 62 -12.98 2.31 7.70
CA ALA A 62 -12.67 1.97 9.10
C ALA A 62 -11.88 0.66 9.19
N THR A 63 -12.26 -0.35 8.42
CA THR A 63 -11.53 -1.63 8.34
C THR A 63 -10.09 -1.42 7.89
N TYR A 64 -9.87 -0.72 6.77
CA TYR A 64 -8.51 -0.47 6.28
C TYR A 64 -7.69 0.37 7.26
N THR A 65 -8.29 1.39 7.87
CA THR A 65 -7.60 2.19 8.88
C THR A 65 -7.12 1.32 10.04
N SER A 66 -8.00 0.49 10.60
CA SER A 66 -7.64 -0.41 11.70
C SER A 66 -6.60 -1.46 11.29
N VAL A 67 -6.73 -2.02 10.09
CA VAL A 67 -5.78 -2.99 9.54
C VAL A 67 -4.40 -2.35 9.39
N TRP A 68 -4.30 -1.18 8.77
CA TRP A 68 -3.02 -0.54 8.48
C TRP A 68 -2.37 0.13 9.70
N GLU A 69 -3.15 0.81 10.56
CA GLU A 69 -2.60 1.52 11.72
C GLU A 69 -2.40 0.62 12.95
N ASN A 70 -3.34 -0.30 13.20
CA ASN A 70 -3.40 -1.09 14.43
C ASN A 70 -3.05 -2.57 14.23
N SER A 71 -2.78 -2.99 13.00
CA SER A 71 -2.54 -4.40 12.65
C SER A 71 -3.69 -5.34 13.00
N GLU A 72 -4.93 -4.84 12.97
CA GLU A 72 -6.13 -5.61 13.31
C GLU A 72 -6.58 -6.52 12.15
N LEU A 73 -5.69 -7.41 11.70
CA LEU A 73 -5.92 -8.30 10.54
C LEU A 73 -7.15 -9.20 10.67
N ARG A 74 -7.61 -9.49 11.89
CA ARG A 74 -8.85 -10.24 12.14
C ARG A 74 -10.11 -9.57 11.58
N LEU A 75 -10.08 -8.24 11.36
CA LEU A 75 -11.20 -7.52 10.76
C LEU A 75 -11.46 -7.94 9.30
N LEU A 76 -10.46 -8.51 8.64
CA LEU A 76 -10.62 -9.09 7.30
C LEU A 76 -11.63 -10.25 7.30
N GLU A 77 -11.83 -10.93 8.43
CA GLU A 77 -12.83 -12.00 8.54
C GLU A 77 -14.27 -11.51 8.40
N GLN A 78 -14.50 -10.25 8.75
CA GLN A 78 -15.82 -9.63 8.71
C GLN A 78 -16.06 -8.83 7.43
N SER A 79 -15.00 -8.34 6.80
CA SER A 79 -15.06 -7.44 5.66
C SER A 79 -14.82 -8.12 4.31
N HIS A 80 -14.13 -9.27 4.30
CA HIS A 80 -13.79 -9.99 3.07
C HIS A 80 -14.45 -11.37 3.04
N ASP A 81 -14.83 -11.81 1.87
CA ASP A 81 -15.26 -13.19 1.66
C ASP A 81 -14.09 -14.16 1.93
N ARG A 82 -14.43 -15.37 2.39
CA ARG A 82 -13.41 -16.39 2.68
C ARG A 82 -12.55 -16.73 1.47
N ALA A 83 -13.15 -16.72 0.29
CA ALA A 83 -12.53 -17.05 -0.99
C ALA A 83 -12.19 -15.81 -1.84
N CYS A 84 -12.08 -14.62 -1.23
CA CYS A 84 -11.78 -13.39 -1.95
C CYS A 84 -10.54 -13.51 -2.81
N GLU A 85 -10.56 -12.86 -3.97
CA GLU A 85 -9.42 -12.78 -4.89
C GLU A 85 -8.80 -11.39 -4.82
N VAL A 86 -7.48 -11.31 -4.60
CA VAL A 86 -6.79 -10.02 -4.49
C VAL A 86 -5.62 -9.96 -5.47
N HIS A 87 -5.67 -9.00 -6.38
CA HIS A 87 -4.59 -8.69 -7.31
C HIS A 87 -3.64 -7.70 -6.66
N ALA A 88 -2.46 -8.17 -6.30
CA ALA A 88 -1.44 -7.42 -5.57
C ALA A 88 -0.25 -7.06 -6.46
N PRO A 89 0.61 -6.10 -6.06
CA PRO A 89 1.80 -5.73 -6.80
C PRO A 89 2.69 -6.93 -7.16
N GLY A 90 3.43 -6.81 -8.27
CA GLY A 90 4.31 -7.86 -8.77
C GLY A 90 3.58 -9.00 -9.46
N ALA A 91 2.41 -8.73 -10.08
CA ALA A 91 1.56 -9.70 -10.77
C ALA A 91 1.15 -10.90 -9.88
N ASN A 92 1.03 -10.67 -8.56
CA ASN A 92 0.57 -11.70 -7.64
C ASN A 92 -0.95 -11.70 -7.54
N THR A 93 -1.55 -12.86 -7.66
CA THR A 93 -2.95 -13.07 -7.30
C THR A 93 -3.00 -13.87 -6.00
N LEU A 94 -3.64 -13.30 -4.99
CA LEU A 94 -3.83 -13.90 -3.68
C LEU A 94 -5.23 -14.52 -3.62
N HIS A 95 -5.34 -15.72 -3.12
CA HIS A 95 -6.60 -16.43 -3.00
C HIS A 95 -6.96 -16.63 -1.52
N GLY A 96 -8.09 -16.02 -1.14
CA GLY A 96 -8.66 -16.10 0.20
C GLY A 96 -7.96 -15.22 1.23
N ARG A 97 -8.67 -15.00 2.34
CA ARG A 97 -8.26 -14.14 3.45
C ARG A 97 -6.87 -14.47 4.02
N ARG A 98 -6.48 -15.75 4.02
CA ARG A 98 -5.17 -16.17 4.55
C ARG A 98 -4.02 -15.55 3.77
N GLN A 99 -4.03 -15.66 2.43
CA GLN A 99 -2.95 -15.09 1.62
C GLN A 99 -2.95 -13.57 1.67
N LEU A 100 -4.12 -12.93 1.75
CA LEU A 100 -4.23 -11.49 1.98
C LEU A 100 -3.62 -11.10 3.34
N THR A 101 -3.91 -11.84 4.41
CA THR A 101 -3.31 -11.62 5.73
C THR A 101 -1.79 -11.75 5.69
N ASP A 102 -1.26 -12.79 5.05
CA ASP A 102 0.19 -13.00 4.91
C ASP A 102 0.85 -11.83 4.13
N PHE A 103 0.20 -11.34 3.07
CA PHE A 103 0.65 -10.20 2.29
C PHE A 103 0.71 -8.92 3.14
N LEU A 104 -0.36 -8.58 3.84
CA LEU A 104 -0.42 -7.39 4.70
C LEU A 104 0.56 -7.47 5.86
N THR A 105 0.74 -8.65 6.44
CA THR A 105 1.74 -8.89 7.51
C THR A 105 3.14 -8.53 7.05
N GLY A 106 3.51 -8.80 5.80
CA GLY A 106 4.82 -8.42 5.25
C GLY A 106 5.05 -6.91 5.23
N TYR A 107 4.02 -6.13 4.88
CA TYR A 107 4.09 -4.66 4.94
C TYR A 107 4.16 -4.15 6.38
N GLN A 108 3.29 -4.64 7.26
CA GLN A 108 3.25 -4.23 8.67
C GLN A 108 4.54 -4.58 9.41
N ALA A 109 5.15 -5.73 9.09
CA ALA A 109 6.46 -6.09 9.64
C ALA A 109 7.55 -5.11 9.20
N SER A 110 7.50 -4.61 7.97
CA SER A 110 8.46 -3.61 7.48
C SER A 110 8.22 -2.21 8.04
N PHE A 111 6.94 -1.83 8.20
CA PHE A 111 6.49 -0.48 8.54
C PHE A 111 5.53 -0.49 9.72
N PRO A 112 5.99 -0.81 10.93
CA PRO A 112 5.12 -0.83 12.10
C PRO A 112 4.66 0.60 12.49
N ARG A 113 3.42 0.70 13.00
CA ARG A 113 2.90 1.94 13.59
C ARG A 113 2.91 3.16 12.67
N GLY A 114 2.48 3.00 11.44
CA GLY A 114 2.30 4.11 10.51
C GLY A 114 0.95 4.81 10.65
N LYS A 115 0.75 5.82 9.81
CA LYS A 115 -0.49 6.58 9.68
C LYS A 115 -1.11 6.31 8.33
N PHE A 116 -2.33 5.81 8.33
CA PHE A 116 -3.13 5.55 7.14
C PHE A 116 -4.05 6.75 6.87
N ARG A 117 -4.14 7.15 5.60
CA ARG A 117 -4.98 8.27 5.20
C ARG A 117 -5.67 7.98 3.87
N ILE A 118 -6.99 8.11 3.86
CA ILE A 118 -7.78 8.14 2.62
C ILE A 118 -7.78 9.57 2.08
N HIS A 119 -7.44 9.72 0.80
CA HIS A 119 -7.44 11.00 0.09
C HIS A 119 -8.68 11.20 -0.77
N HIS A 120 -9.21 10.11 -1.32
CA HIS A 120 -10.38 10.14 -2.19
C HIS A 120 -11.01 8.75 -2.26
N TRP A 121 -12.32 8.71 -2.48
CA TRP A 121 -13.04 7.48 -2.75
C TRP A 121 -14.12 7.71 -3.81
N ILE A 122 -14.47 6.65 -4.52
CA ILE A 122 -15.56 6.60 -5.50
C ILE A 122 -16.38 5.36 -5.18
N LEU A 123 -17.69 5.53 -5.08
CA LEU A 123 -18.64 4.45 -4.94
C LEU A 123 -19.43 4.31 -6.26
N ASN A 124 -19.56 3.08 -6.74
CA ASN A 124 -20.42 2.75 -7.86
C ASN A 124 -21.38 1.64 -7.43
N GLU A 125 -22.67 1.97 -7.47
CA GLU A 125 -23.78 1.06 -7.20
C GLU A 125 -24.70 1.09 -8.42
N GLU A 126 -24.79 -0.05 -9.10
CA GLU A 126 -25.66 -0.25 -10.27
C GLU A 126 -26.58 -1.44 -9.98
N GLU A 127 -27.86 -1.29 -10.31
CA GLU A 127 -28.84 -2.37 -10.14
C GLU A 127 -28.39 -3.65 -10.87
N GLY A 128 -28.43 -4.77 -10.16
CA GLY A 128 -28.03 -6.08 -10.70
C GLY A 128 -26.52 -6.31 -10.81
N LYS A 129 -25.68 -5.38 -10.34
CA LYS A 129 -24.21 -5.52 -10.30
C LYS A 129 -23.70 -5.46 -8.87
N ASN A 130 -22.50 -6.00 -8.66
CA ASN A 130 -21.80 -5.90 -7.39
C ASN A 130 -21.41 -4.43 -7.12
N THR A 131 -21.47 -4.02 -5.86
CA THR A 131 -20.98 -2.71 -5.41
C THR A 131 -19.47 -2.61 -5.64
N ARG A 132 -19.01 -1.49 -6.17
CA ARG A 132 -17.58 -1.23 -6.41
C ARG A 132 -17.13 0.04 -5.70
N ILE A 133 -16.02 -0.03 -4.99
CA ILE A 133 -15.43 1.09 -4.25
C ILE A 133 -13.98 1.24 -4.69
N ALA A 134 -13.61 2.44 -5.14
CA ALA A 134 -12.22 2.79 -5.40
C ALA A 134 -11.72 3.74 -4.31
N LEU A 135 -10.54 3.47 -3.75
CA LEU A 135 -9.90 4.26 -2.71
C LEU A 135 -8.52 4.71 -3.19
N ARG A 136 -8.21 6.00 -3.05
CA ARG A 136 -6.85 6.52 -3.13
C ARG A 136 -6.38 6.84 -1.72
N TRP A 137 -5.24 6.27 -1.33
CA TRP A 137 -4.76 6.36 0.03
C TRP A 137 -3.24 6.47 0.13
N SER A 138 -2.77 6.86 1.28
CA SER A 138 -1.35 6.80 1.65
C SER A 138 -1.17 6.20 3.03
N TYR A 139 0.02 5.64 3.26
CA TYR A 139 0.47 5.16 4.56
C TYR A 139 1.87 5.69 4.83
N SER A 140 2.04 6.41 5.92
CA SER A 140 3.31 7.03 6.30
C SER A 140 3.86 6.32 7.52
N ALA A 141 5.10 5.84 7.42
CA ALA A 141 5.76 5.10 8.50
C ALA A 141 7.29 5.20 8.38
N SER A 142 8.00 4.60 9.32
CA SER A 142 9.44 4.38 9.20
C SER A 142 9.73 2.91 8.95
N HIS A 143 10.73 2.63 8.11
CA HIS A 143 11.22 1.26 7.87
C HIS A 143 12.00 0.74 9.08
N GLN A 144 11.29 0.19 10.06
CA GLN A 144 11.80 -0.19 11.37
C GLN A 144 11.81 -1.69 11.63
N GLY A 145 11.21 -2.48 10.75
CA GLY A 145 11.11 -3.93 10.94
C GLY A 145 11.57 -4.73 9.72
N GLU A 146 11.92 -5.98 9.96
CA GLU A 146 12.26 -6.92 8.90
C GLU A 146 10.98 -7.55 8.34
N GLY A 147 10.66 -7.23 7.09
CA GLY A 147 9.48 -7.71 6.40
C GLY A 147 9.74 -7.87 4.90
N CYS A 148 8.77 -7.52 4.05
CA CYS A 148 8.93 -7.67 2.61
C CYS A 148 9.94 -6.70 1.97
N PHE A 149 10.40 -5.67 2.70
CA PHE A 149 11.40 -4.69 2.24
C PHE A 149 12.79 -4.90 2.85
N GLY A 150 13.06 -6.08 3.41
CA GLY A 150 14.37 -6.47 3.93
C GLY A 150 14.72 -5.85 5.27
N LYS A 151 16.04 -5.75 5.57
CA LYS A 151 16.52 -5.27 6.87
C LYS A 151 16.17 -3.80 7.10
N PRO A 152 15.73 -3.44 8.33
CA PRO A 152 15.35 -2.07 8.66
C PRO A 152 16.48 -1.07 8.45
N LYS A 153 16.16 0.08 7.89
CA LYS A 153 17.10 1.19 7.63
C LYS A 153 16.73 2.47 8.38
N GLY A 154 15.64 2.48 9.14
CA GLY A 154 15.14 3.68 9.80
C GLY A 154 14.53 4.72 8.86
N ALA A 155 14.48 4.43 7.57
CA ALA A 155 14.04 5.37 6.54
C ALA A 155 12.57 5.78 6.76
N PRO A 156 12.25 7.08 6.75
CA PRO A 156 10.87 7.52 6.63
C PRO A 156 10.36 7.16 5.24
N VAL A 157 9.16 6.58 5.19
CA VAL A 157 8.56 6.09 3.94
C VAL A 157 7.11 6.54 3.85
N VAL A 158 6.72 7.02 2.69
CA VAL A 158 5.32 7.24 2.32
C VAL A 158 4.96 6.26 1.21
N VAL A 159 4.02 5.39 1.53
CA VAL A 159 3.41 4.47 0.57
C VAL A 159 2.23 5.19 -0.07
N MET A 160 2.21 5.30 -1.39
CA MET A 160 1.05 5.76 -2.15
C MET A 160 0.39 4.58 -2.83
N ALA A 161 -0.93 4.54 -2.77
CA ALA A 161 -1.65 3.43 -3.35
C ALA A 161 -3.08 3.76 -3.76
N MET A 162 -3.62 2.88 -4.60
CA MET A 162 -5.04 2.80 -4.91
C MET A 162 -5.52 1.37 -4.68
N THR A 163 -6.71 1.24 -4.14
CA THR A 163 -7.42 -0.02 -3.99
C THR A 163 -8.77 0.09 -4.68
N HIS A 164 -9.10 -0.88 -5.51
CA HIS A 164 -10.44 -1.05 -6.07
C HIS A 164 -11.01 -2.35 -5.50
N ALA A 165 -12.11 -2.24 -4.76
CA ALA A 165 -12.81 -3.36 -4.14
C ALA A 165 -14.15 -3.59 -4.82
N GLU A 166 -14.48 -4.85 -5.08
CA GLU A 166 -15.77 -5.33 -5.52
C GLU A 166 -16.43 -6.10 -4.38
N LEU A 167 -17.65 -5.70 -4.01
CA LEU A 167 -18.38 -6.24 -2.86
C LEU A 167 -19.66 -6.94 -3.29
N GLN A 168 -19.91 -8.07 -2.68
CA GLN A 168 -21.17 -8.80 -2.77
C GLN A 168 -21.71 -9.02 -1.36
N GLU A 169 -22.97 -8.71 -1.10
CA GLU A 169 -23.62 -8.85 0.22
C GLU A 169 -22.83 -8.16 1.36
N GLY A 170 -22.15 -7.04 1.04
CA GLY A 170 -21.37 -6.27 1.98
C GLY A 170 -19.98 -6.84 2.33
N GLN A 171 -19.56 -7.91 1.66
CA GLN A 171 -18.20 -8.48 1.79
C GLN A 171 -17.41 -8.28 0.50
N VAL A 172 -16.14 -7.98 0.64
CA VAL A 172 -15.20 -7.87 -0.49
C VAL A 172 -14.93 -9.25 -1.06
N ILE A 173 -15.28 -9.43 -2.33
CA ILE A 173 -15.04 -10.68 -3.09
C ILE A 173 -13.82 -10.58 -3.99
N ARG A 174 -13.49 -9.35 -4.42
CA ARG A 174 -12.32 -9.08 -5.27
C ARG A 174 -11.71 -7.74 -4.96
N GLU A 175 -10.37 -7.66 -4.99
CA GLU A 175 -9.62 -6.43 -4.85
C GLU A 175 -8.49 -6.32 -5.87
N TYR A 176 -8.17 -5.07 -6.20
CA TYR A 176 -7.00 -4.70 -6.99
C TYR A 176 -6.20 -3.66 -6.20
N HIS A 177 -4.96 -3.97 -5.88
CA HIS A 177 -4.04 -3.06 -5.18
C HIS A 177 -2.95 -2.57 -6.14
N ALA A 178 -2.94 -1.28 -6.40
CA ALA A 178 -1.84 -0.58 -7.06
C ALA A 178 -1.04 0.16 -5.98
N ILE A 179 0.06 -0.44 -5.53
CA ILE A 179 0.97 0.12 -4.52
C ILE A 179 2.29 0.45 -5.21
N ASP A 180 2.80 1.66 -5.04
CA ASP A 180 4.07 2.11 -5.60
C ASP A 180 5.26 1.56 -4.80
N GLU A 181 5.55 0.26 -4.98
CA GLU A 181 6.67 -0.42 -4.33
C GLU A 181 8.03 0.14 -4.79
N ILE A 182 8.11 0.65 -6.02
CA ILE A 182 9.36 1.24 -6.53
C ILE A 182 9.70 2.48 -5.71
N SER A 183 8.74 3.36 -5.48
CA SER A 183 8.94 4.55 -4.65
C SER A 183 9.33 4.19 -3.21
N ILE A 184 8.75 3.14 -2.63
CA ILE A 184 9.14 2.65 -1.30
C ILE A 184 10.62 2.28 -1.28
N TRP A 185 11.08 1.46 -2.23
CA TRP A 185 12.48 1.07 -2.35
C TRP A 185 13.41 2.27 -2.56
N MET A 186 13.00 3.24 -3.39
CA MET A 186 13.76 4.48 -3.60
C MET A 186 13.97 5.24 -2.29
N GLN A 187 12.92 5.44 -1.51
CA GLN A 187 12.98 6.15 -0.23
C GLN A 187 13.91 5.45 0.76
N ILE A 188 13.83 4.12 0.86
CA ILE A 188 14.71 3.32 1.73
C ILE A 188 16.17 3.43 1.30
N HIS A 189 16.46 3.33 -0.01
CA HIS A 189 17.82 3.40 -0.52
C HIS A 189 18.44 4.79 -0.41
N GLN A 190 17.68 5.83 -0.73
CA GLN A 190 18.15 7.22 -0.60
C GLN A 190 18.52 7.57 0.84
N HIS A 191 17.73 7.11 1.81
CA HIS A 191 18.02 7.31 3.24
C HIS A 191 19.31 6.58 3.67
N ALA A 192 19.54 5.38 3.15
CA ALA A 192 20.73 4.59 3.49
C ALA A 192 22.07 5.14 2.92
N LEU A 193 22.00 6.13 2.02
CA LEU A 193 23.17 6.79 1.40
C LEU A 193 23.54 8.12 2.09
N GLN A 194 22.78 8.54 3.09
CA GLN A 194 23.04 9.73 3.92
C GLN A 194 23.84 9.38 5.16
#